data_e2103e742c81f971f4b11fa9bb29df84
#
_entry.id   e2103e742c81f971f4b11fa9bb29df84
#
_cell.length_a   1.000
_cell.length_b   1.000
_cell.length_c   1.000
_cell.angle_alpha   90.00
_cell.angle_beta   90.00
_cell.angle_gamma   90.00
#
_symmetry.space_group_name_H-M   'P 1'
#
loop_
_entity.id
_entity.type
_entity.pdbx_description
1 polymer ?
#
loop_
_entity_poly.entity_id
_entity_poly.type
_entity_poly.pdbx_seq_one_letter_code
_entity_poly.pdbx_strand_id
1 'polypeptide(L)'
;MKQIKIAMVCAAAFTSSLALPSLVSLIPGVTVASAYANEQKTKRVPALREKVYSQLARAQKLADDGDSQAGLAALDSIKERASSMNSYEIAMMYNFYGFIYYNENDLPKAITAFEKVISEEAIPESLLLSTTFSLAQLAMANGDYNKTIAFLEQWDSINTKPRTDAYYVLKSQAYYQLKDYEKGIANINQAITQADEQGKLPKENWLVLQRAMYYSLNQPAQVVTVLERMVKLYNKPEYWVQLGGMYGETGQEKQQLAILESAYQQGFLTSKAHLRQLSQVYLFNGLAYKAADVMDKAITAGVVEPSAKNYAFIAEAMIQAREDEKSLPYFAKAAEQVAHGKYEQRLAEVYINLEKYEEAADAARAALDKGGLEFESNVYVALGMAQYNLQNFDASILAFEQAEKHKKSQRLAEQWIKYVKREKIHAQTLRTALL
;
A
#
# COMPACT_ATOMS: atom_id res chain seq x y z
N MET A 1 23.48 -15.03 -7.53
CA MET A 1 22.56 -13.89 -7.36
C MET A 1 21.36 -14.38 -6.55
N LYS A 2 21.30 -14.05 -5.27
CA LYS A 2 20.17 -14.38 -4.40
C LYS A 2 19.15 -13.26 -4.52
N GLN A 3 17.96 -13.60 -5.00
CA GLN A 3 16.83 -12.68 -5.01
C GLN A 3 16.53 -12.26 -3.56
N ILE A 4 16.72 -10.99 -3.27
CA ILE A 4 16.24 -10.39 -2.03
C ILE A 4 14.74 -10.18 -2.24
N LYS A 5 13.94 -11.08 -1.69
CA LYS A 5 12.48 -10.88 -1.54
C LYS A 5 12.29 -9.74 -0.54
N ILE A 6 12.06 -8.55 -1.03
CA ILE A 6 11.54 -7.45 -0.22
C ILE A 6 10.07 -7.78 0.00
N ALA A 7 9.78 -8.41 1.13
CA ALA A 7 8.42 -8.56 1.62
C ALA A 7 7.88 -7.16 1.98
N MET A 8 7.17 -6.54 1.05
CA MET A 8 6.44 -5.33 1.30
C MET A 8 5.20 -5.71 2.12
N VAL A 9 5.29 -5.50 3.44
CA VAL A 9 4.17 -5.67 4.37
C VAL A 9 3.15 -4.58 4.07
N CYS A 10 2.26 -4.84 3.12
CA CYS A 10 1.01 -4.10 2.97
C CYS A 10 -0.05 -4.69 3.92
N ALA A 11 0.26 -4.75 5.21
CA ALA A 11 -0.75 -4.90 6.24
C ALA A 11 -1.35 -3.50 6.50
N ALA A 12 -2.14 -3.00 5.56
CA ALA A 12 -3.08 -1.94 5.87
C ALA A 12 -4.18 -2.59 6.71
N ALA A 13 -4.09 -2.42 8.03
CA ALA A 13 -5.20 -2.71 8.91
C ALA A 13 -6.43 -1.95 8.38
N PHE A 14 -7.38 -2.68 7.81
CA PHE A 14 -8.70 -2.18 7.50
C PHE A 14 -9.45 -1.97 8.82
N THR A 15 -9.14 -0.92 9.56
CA THR A 15 -10.07 -0.26 10.45
C THR A 15 -10.80 0.80 9.62
N SER A 16 -11.52 0.37 8.59
CA SER A 16 -12.52 1.20 8.00
C SER A 16 -13.71 1.20 8.97
N SER A 17 -13.90 2.30 9.68
CA SER A 17 -15.21 2.69 10.14
C SER A 17 -16.08 2.74 8.87
N LEU A 18 -16.78 1.64 8.58
CA LEU A 18 -17.89 1.63 7.64
C LEU A 18 -18.91 2.59 8.24
N ALA A 19 -18.90 3.85 7.79
CA ALA A 19 -20.02 4.73 7.98
C ALA A 19 -21.20 4.03 7.29
N LEU A 20 -22.03 3.38 8.08
CA LEU A 20 -23.32 2.90 7.62
C LEU A 20 -24.03 4.10 7.00
N PRO A 21 -24.50 4.01 5.74
CA PRO A 21 -25.38 5.06 5.24
C PRO A 21 -26.52 5.18 6.22
N SER A 22 -26.78 6.39 6.70
CA SER A 22 -27.85 6.66 7.63
C SER A 22 -29.15 6.06 7.07
N LEU A 23 -29.72 5.11 7.79
CA LEU A 23 -31.01 4.48 7.48
C LEU A 23 -32.20 5.48 7.53
N VAL A 24 -31.89 6.76 7.76
CA VAL A 24 -32.87 7.86 7.87
C VAL A 24 -33.74 8.06 6.61
N SER A 25 -33.38 7.50 5.46
CA SER A 25 -34.17 7.56 4.23
C SER A 25 -35.22 6.44 4.08
N LEU A 26 -35.44 5.61 5.09
CA LEU A 26 -36.36 4.47 5.05
C LEU A 26 -37.72 4.74 5.67
N ILE A 27 -38.06 5.98 6.00
CA ILE A 27 -39.46 6.34 6.26
C ILE A 27 -40.09 6.67 4.89
N PRO A 28 -40.88 5.79 4.28
CA PRO A 28 -41.68 6.20 3.13
C PRO A 28 -42.66 7.25 3.64
N GLY A 29 -42.41 8.50 3.29
CA GLY A 29 -43.50 9.50 3.42
C GLY A 29 -44.73 8.94 2.71
N VAL A 30 -45.83 8.84 3.42
CA VAL A 30 -47.15 8.45 2.86
C VAL A 30 -47.57 9.53 1.89
N THR A 31 -46.99 9.56 0.69
CA THR A 31 -47.57 10.30 -0.44
C THR A 31 -48.60 9.39 -1.09
N VAL A 32 -49.84 9.81 -0.98
CA VAL A 32 -50.92 9.22 -1.75
C VAL A 32 -50.65 9.53 -3.23
N ALA A 33 -49.94 8.65 -3.90
CA ALA A 33 -49.73 8.71 -5.34
C ALA A 33 -50.87 7.96 -6.03
N SER A 34 -51.57 8.69 -6.88
CA SER A 34 -52.62 8.19 -7.77
C SER A 34 -52.10 7.04 -8.64
N ALA A 35 -52.84 5.93 -8.60
CA ALA A 35 -52.54 4.70 -9.32
C ALA A 35 -52.68 4.87 -10.83
N TYR A 36 -51.60 4.59 -11.58
CA TYR A 36 -51.73 4.14 -12.96
C TYR A 36 -51.69 2.60 -12.93
N ALA A 37 -52.82 2.03 -13.37
CA ALA A 37 -53.03 0.58 -13.42
C ALA A 37 -52.14 -0.04 -14.48
N ASN A 38 -51.24 -0.92 -14.07
CA ASN A 38 -50.70 -1.99 -14.88
C ASN A 38 -51.14 -3.31 -14.23
N GLU A 39 -51.74 -4.22 -15.00
CA GLU A 39 -52.30 -5.47 -14.50
C GLU A 39 -51.23 -6.44 -14.05
N GLN A 40 -50.65 -6.20 -12.89
CA GLN A 40 -50.05 -7.23 -12.08
C GLN A 40 -51.08 -7.69 -11.04
N LYS A 41 -51.20 -9.02 -10.85
CA LYS A 41 -52.02 -9.58 -9.76
C LYS A 41 -51.55 -9.03 -8.43
N THR A 42 -52.02 -7.86 -8.05
CA THR A 42 -51.69 -7.22 -6.78
C THR A 42 -52.32 -8.02 -5.66
N LYS A 43 -51.47 -8.63 -4.83
CA LYS A 43 -51.91 -9.26 -3.57
C LYS A 43 -52.62 -8.19 -2.76
N ARG A 44 -53.91 -8.40 -2.37
CA ARG A 44 -54.66 -7.43 -1.57
C ARG A 44 -53.99 -7.29 -0.21
N VAL A 45 -53.42 -6.14 0.05
CA VAL A 45 -52.83 -5.77 1.34
C VAL A 45 -53.95 -5.21 2.23
N PRO A 46 -54.16 -5.72 3.47
CA PRO A 46 -55.09 -5.14 4.40
C PRO A 46 -54.70 -3.72 4.79
N ALA A 47 -55.69 -2.91 5.13
CA ALA A 47 -55.44 -1.52 5.55
C ALA A 47 -54.80 -1.47 6.96
N LEU A 48 -53.87 -0.57 7.15
CA LEU A 48 -53.34 -0.21 8.46
C LEU A 48 -54.38 0.70 9.15
N ARG A 49 -55.03 0.20 10.20
CA ARG A 49 -56.04 0.95 10.93
C ARG A 49 -55.43 2.17 11.66
N GLU A 50 -56.04 3.33 11.56
CA GLU A 50 -55.54 4.58 12.15
C GLU A 50 -55.26 4.45 13.66
N LYS A 51 -56.14 3.76 14.39
CA LYS A 51 -55.99 3.50 15.84
C LYS A 51 -54.71 2.71 16.13
N VAL A 52 -54.38 1.71 15.33
CA VAL A 52 -53.15 0.90 15.49
C VAL A 52 -51.94 1.77 15.13
N TYR A 53 -51.98 2.46 13.99
CA TYR A 53 -50.90 3.32 13.57
C TYR A 53 -50.57 4.41 14.61
N SER A 54 -51.57 5.11 15.17
CA SER A 54 -51.32 6.13 16.17
C SER A 54 -50.71 5.59 17.46
N GLN A 55 -51.03 4.34 17.85
CA GLN A 55 -50.37 3.66 19.00
C GLN A 55 -48.93 3.31 18.69
N LEU A 56 -48.62 2.78 17.48
CA LEU A 56 -47.28 2.46 17.05
C LEU A 56 -46.44 3.75 16.93
N ALA A 57 -46.96 4.82 16.35
CA ALA A 57 -46.29 6.10 16.24
C ALA A 57 -45.99 6.73 17.61
N ARG A 58 -46.89 6.54 18.61
CA ARG A 58 -46.61 6.96 20.00
C ARG A 58 -45.46 6.20 20.60
N ALA A 59 -45.37 4.87 20.40
CA ALA A 59 -44.25 4.05 20.86
C ALA A 59 -42.90 4.51 20.26
N GLN A 60 -42.91 4.78 18.95
CA GLN A 60 -41.74 5.33 18.27
C GLN A 60 -41.32 6.69 18.84
N LYS A 61 -42.28 7.57 19.06
CA LYS A 61 -41.99 8.90 19.62
C LYS A 61 -41.36 8.83 21.00
N LEU A 62 -41.81 7.92 21.88
CA LEU A 62 -41.20 7.72 23.19
C LEU A 62 -39.72 7.30 23.07
N ALA A 63 -39.41 6.42 22.13
CA ALA A 63 -38.03 6.00 21.88
C ALA A 63 -37.18 7.14 21.28
N ASP A 64 -37.76 7.93 20.34
CA ASP A 64 -37.05 9.07 19.72
C ASP A 64 -36.81 10.22 20.72
N ASP A 65 -37.69 10.36 21.71
CA ASP A 65 -37.54 11.31 22.82
C ASP A 65 -36.48 10.81 23.87
N GLY A 66 -35.86 9.65 23.64
CA GLY A 66 -34.76 9.09 24.45
C GLY A 66 -35.21 8.02 25.48
N ASP A 67 -36.49 7.66 25.53
CA ASP A 67 -36.97 6.58 26.40
C ASP A 67 -37.37 5.34 25.58
N SER A 68 -36.31 4.64 25.12
CA SER A 68 -36.47 3.39 24.35
C SER A 68 -37.23 2.32 25.14
N GLN A 69 -37.06 2.27 26.49
CA GLN A 69 -37.76 1.30 27.33
C GLN A 69 -39.27 1.57 27.35
N ALA A 70 -39.69 2.82 27.50
CA ALA A 70 -41.09 3.17 27.41
C ALA A 70 -41.66 2.89 26.01
N GLY A 71 -40.86 3.14 24.95
CA GLY A 71 -41.22 2.78 23.58
C GLY A 71 -41.48 1.29 23.40
N LEU A 72 -40.53 0.44 23.89
CA LEU A 72 -40.67 -1.03 23.85
C LEU A 72 -41.88 -1.49 24.68
N ALA A 73 -42.08 -0.98 25.90
CA ALA A 73 -43.24 -1.32 26.73
C ALA A 73 -44.55 -0.97 26.08
N ALA A 74 -44.62 0.16 25.36
CA ALA A 74 -45.79 0.53 24.59
C ALA A 74 -46.06 -0.45 23.43
N LEU A 75 -45.01 -0.92 22.72
CA LEU A 75 -45.14 -1.97 21.69
C LEU A 75 -45.55 -3.31 22.30
N ASP A 76 -45.03 -3.71 23.46
CA ASP A 76 -45.41 -4.96 24.16
C ASP A 76 -46.91 -4.94 24.49
N SER A 77 -47.47 -3.81 24.97
CA SER A 77 -48.88 -3.67 25.20
C SER A 77 -49.74 -3.77 23.93
N ILE A 78 -49.21 -3.38 22.77
CA ILE A 78 -49.87 -3.58 21.47
C ILE A 78 -49.78 -5.06 21.07
N LYS A 79 -48.66 -5.70 21.28
CA LYS A 79 -48.41 -7.10 20.96
C LYS A 79 -49.31 -8.06 21.70
N GLU A 80 -49.72 -7.78 22.95
CA GLU A 80 -50.75 -8.53 23.69
C GLU A 80 -52.07 -8.68 22.92
N ARG A 81 -52.35 -7.76 22.01
CA ARG A 81 -53.55 -7.74 21.17
C ARG A 81 -53.29 -8.18 19.74
N ALA A 82 -52.15 -8.78 19.43
CA ALA A 82 -51.76 -9.19 18.09
C ALA A 82 -52.79 -10.10 17.41
N SER A 83 -53.52 -10.93 18.18
CA SER A 83 -54.56 -11.80 17.64
C SER A 83 -55.73 -11.04 16.95
N SER A 84 -55.88 -9.75 17.24
CA SER A 84 -56.89 -8.88 16.62
C SER A 84 -56.33 -8.02 15.46
N MET A 85 -55.04 -8.15 15.19
CA MET A 85 -54.32 -7.39 14.17
C MET A 85 -54.25 -8.19 12.87
N ASN A 86 -54.24 -7.46 11.75
CA ASN A 86 -53.93 -8.09 10.45
C ASN A 86 -52.42 -8.16 10.19
N SER A 87 -52.00 -8.94 9.18
CA SER A 87 -50.60 -9.14 8.84
C SER A 87 -49.82 -7.83 8.66
N TYR A 88 -50.44 -6.82 8.04
CA TYR A 88 -49.74 -5.54 7.82
C TYR A 88 -49.54 -4.76 9.15
N GLU A 89 -50.50 -4.81 10.05
CA GLU A 89 -50.37 -4.21 11.39
C GLU A 89 -49.33 -4.91 12.24
N ILE A 90 -49.28 -6.24 12.16
CA ILE A 90 -48.25 -7.04 12.85
C ILE A 90 -46.85 -6.70 12.27
N ALA A 91 -46.74 -6.66 10.95
CA ALA A 91 -45.50 -6.30 10.29
C ALA A 91 -45.01 -4.90 10.72
N MET A 92 -45.93 -3.92 10.74
CA MET A 92 -45.60 -2.57 11.19
C MET A 92 -45.16 -2.53 12.65
N MET A 93 -45.85 -3.27 13.53
CA MET A 93 -45.43 -3.37 14.93
C MET A 93 -43.99 -3.90 15.06
N TYR A 94 -43.66 -4.99 14.37
CA TYR A 94 -42.29 -5.51 14.37
C TYR A 94 -41.26 -4.59 13.68
N ASN A 95 -41.71 -3.82 12.68
CA ASN A 95 -40.88 -2.81 12.06
C ASN A 95 -40.47 -1.72 13.07
N PHE A 96 -41.36 -1.27 13.93
CA PHE A 96 -41.08 -0.32 15.00
C PHE A 96 -40.13 -0.95 16.07
N TYR A 97 -40.35 -2.20 16.48
CA TYR A 97 -39.38 -2.91 17.34
C TYR A 97 -37.98 -2.93 16.70
N GLY A 98 -37.89 -3.26 15.41
CA GLY A 98 -36.65 -3.30 14.67
C GLY A 98 -35.92 -1.97 14.70
N PHE A 99 -36.59 -0.86 14.49
CA PHE A 99 -36.00 0.47 14.55
C PHE A 99 -35.56 0.86 15.96
N ILE A 100 -36.33 0.57 17.01
CA ILE A 100 -35.93 0.87 18.37
C ILE A 100 -34.70 0.07 18.75
N TYR A 101 -34.65 -1.24 18.48
CA TYR A 101 -33.45 -2.06 18.73
C TYR A 101 -32.25 -1.63 17.90
N TYR A 102 -32.46 -1.19 16.67
CA TYR A 102 -31.39 -0.65 15.85
C TYR A 102 -30.78 0.62 16.45
N ASN A 103 -31.61 1.55 16.91
CA ASN A 103 -31.17 2.78 17.56
C ASN A 103 -30.42 2.51 18.88
N GLU A 104 -30.81 1.45 19.59
CA GLU A 104 -30.10 0.94 20.80
C GLU A 104 -28.83 0.16 20.45
N ASN A 105 -28.47 0.05 19.16
CA ASN A 105 -27.35 -0.76 18.68
C ASN A 105 -27.44 -2.26 19.02
N ASP A 106 -28.67 -2.76 19.28
CA ASP A 106 -28.94 -4.19 19.49
C ASP A 106 -29.27 -4.84 18.13
N LEU A 107 -28.22 -5.02 17.32
CA LEU A 107 -28.37 -5.59 15.98
C LEU A 107 -29.05 -6.96 15.96
N PRO A 108 -28.74 -7.91 16.86
CA PRO A 108 -29.41 -9.22 16.88
C PRO A 108 -30.93 -9.11 17.07
N LYS A 109 -31.39 -8.26 17.99
CA LYS A 109 -32.83 -8.06 18.20
C LYS A 109 -33.48 -7.31 17.07
N ALA A 110 -32.79 -6.32 16.49
CA ALA A 110 -33.26 -5.60 15.30
C ALA A 110 -33.47 -6.56 14.12
N ILE A 111 -32.49 -7.43 13.83
CA ILE A 111 -32.59 -8.47 12.80
C ILE A 111 -33.80 -9.38 13.06
N THR A 112 -33.92 -9.91 14.29
CA THR A 112 -35.04 -10.78 14.66
C THR A 112 -36.40 -10.09 14.47
N ALA A 113 -36.52 -8.82 14.80
CA ALA A 113 -37.74 -8.05 14.62
C ALA A 113 -38.04 -7.84 13.12
N PHE A 114 -37.06 -7.45 12.31
CA PHE A 114 -37.26 -7.29 10.87
C PHE A 114 -37.49 -8.62 10.13
N GLU A 115 -36.93 -9.74 10.58
CA GLU A 115 -37.26 -11.08 10.07
C GLU A 115 -38.78 -11.38 10.27
N LYS A 116 -39.36 -10.96 11.39
CA LYS A 116 -40.81 -11.05 11.62
C LYS A 116 -41.63 -10.21 10.63
N VAL A 117 -41.13 -9.01 10.24
CA VAL A 117 -41.80 -8.19 9.22
C VAL A 117 -41.91 -8.95 7.90
N ILE A 118 -40.80 -9.52 7.42
CA ILE A 118 -40.78 -10.21 6.11
C ILE A 118 -41.46 -11.59 6.14
N SER A 119 -41.76 -12.12 7.33
CA SER A 119 -42.48 -13.39 7.48
C SER A 119 -44.00 -13.21 7.34
N GLU A 120 -44.52 -11.99 7.38
CA GLU A 120 -45.93 -11.71 7.20
C GLU A 120 -46.35 -11.79 5.72
N GLU A 121 -47.44 -12.52 5.44
CA GLU A 121 -47.80 -12.86 4.04
C GLU A 121 -48.43 -11.71 3.25
N ALA A 122 -49.19 -10.85 3.92
CA ALA A 122 -49.99 -9.81 3.27
C ALA A 122 -49.54 -8.39 3.65
N ILE A 123 -48.28 -8.07 3.23
CA ILE A 123 -47.67 -6.74 3.41
C ILE A 123 -47.40 -6.08 2.07
N PRO A 124 -47.24 -4.75 2.03
CA PRO A 124 -46.87 -4.03 0.82
C PRO A 124 -45.53 -4.53 0.28
N GLU A 125 -45.43 -4.73 -1.03
CA GLU A 125 -44.18 -5.14 -1.69
C GLU A 125 -43.03 -4.17 -1.41
N SER A 126 -43.32 -2.88 -1.33
CA SER A 126 -42.34 -1.85 -0.97
C SER A 126 -41.76 -2.04 0.44
N LEU A 127 -42.61 -2.43 1.41
CA LEU A 127 -42.15 -2.76 2.77
C LEU A 127 -41.32 -4.04 2.76
N LEU A 128 -41.77 -5.08 2.06
CA LEU A 128 -41.05 -6.33 1.94
C LEU A 128 -39.66 -6.11 1.33
N LEU A 129 -39.57 -5.41 0.21
CA LEU A 129 -38.32 -5.10 -0.46
C LEU A 129 -37.36 -4.25 0.42
N SER A 130 -37.87 -3.16 1.00
CA SER A 130 -37.04 -2.28 1.83
C SER A 130 -36.53 -2.99 3.08
N THR A 131 -37.36 -3.77 3.76
CA THR A 131 -37.00 -4.49 4.97
C THR A 131 -36.01 -5.62 4.67
N THR A 132 -36.21 -6.37 3.57
CA THR A 132 -35.28 -7.43 3.17
C THR A 132 -33.87 -6.85 2.83
N PHE A 133 -33.83 -5.70 2.16
CA PHE A 133 -32.53 -5.03 1.91
C PHE A 133 -31.89 -4.52 3.19
N SER A 134 -32.68 -3.95 4.11
CA SER A 134 -32.20 -3.53 5.44
C SER A 134 -31.66 -4.71 6.26
N LEU A 135 -32.33 -5.86 6.20
CA LEU A 135 -31.83 -7.10 6.82
C LEU A 135 -30.47 -7.52 6.27
N ALA A 136 -30.26 -7.40 4.96
CA ALA A 136 -28.94 -7.67 4.37
C ALA A 136 -27.87 -6.71 4.91
N GLN A 137 -28.19 -5.42 5.05
CA GLN A 137 -27.26 -4.43 5.62
C GLN A 137 -26.97 -4.69 7.12
N LEU A 138 -28.00 -5.03 7.89
CA LEU A 138 -27.86 -5.35 9.31
C LEU A 138 -27.05 -6.63 9.53
N ALA A 139 -27.30 -7.66 8.75
CA ALA A 139 -26.54 -8.91 8.78
C ALA A 139 -25.05 -8.65 8.46
N MET A 140 -24.77 -7.79 7.48
CA MET A 140 -23.41 -7.35 7.16
C MET A 140 -22.74 -6.65 8.34
N ALA A 141 -23.46 -5.72 8.97
CA ALA A 141 -22.96 -5.00 10.14
C ALA A 141 -22.76 -5.90 11.37
N ASN A 142 -23.60 -6.93 11.51
CA ASN A 142 -23.49 -7.94 12.57
C ASN A 142 -22.41 -8.99 12.31
N GLY A 143 -21.75 -8.95 11.13
CA GLY A 143 -20.74 -9.94 10.75
C GLY A 143 -21.30 -11.27 10.22
N ASP A 144 -22.60 -11.36 9.97
CA ASP A 144 -23.24 -12.55 9.42
C ASP A 144 -23.30 -12.47 7.89
N TYR A 145 -22.17 -12.67 7.26
CA TYR A 145 -22.00 -12.51 5.81
C TYR A 145 -22.82 -13.50 4.98
N ASN A 146 -23.05 -14.71 5.51
CA ASN A 146 -23.91 -15.69 4.85
C ASN A 146 -25.36 -15.24 4.85
N LYS A 147 -25.88 -14.71 5.96
CA LYS A 147 -27.21 -14.13 6.00
C LYS A 147 -27.32 -12.88 5.11
N THR A 148 -26.25 -12.06 5.02
CA THR A 148 -26.21 -10.94 4.08
C THR A 148 -26.51 -11.39 2.66
N ILE A 149 -25.83 -12.44 2.20
CA ILE A 149 -26.02 -13.01 0.86
C ILE A 149 -27.43 -13.58 0.72
N ALA A 150 -27.90 -14.35 1.69
CA ALA A 150 -29.22 -14.93 1.66
C ALA A 150 -30.35 -13.88 1.56
N PHE A 151 -30.27 -12.80 2.33
CA PHE A 151 -31.22 -11.70 2.24
C PHE A 151 -31.13 -10.93 0.91
N LEU A 152 -29.93 -10.75 0.36
CA LEU A 152 -29.78 -10.15 -0.97
C LEU A 152 -30.38 -11.04 -2.07
N GLU A 153 -30.25 -12.35 -1.97
CA GLU A 153 -30.86 -13.30 -2.90
C GLU A 153 -32.38 -13.34 -2.76
N GLN A 154 -32.89 -13.31 -1.53
CA GLN A 154 -34.32 -13.16 -1.27
C GLN A 154 -34.87 -11.84 -1.85
N TRP A 155 -34.16 -10.70 -1.62
CA TRP A 155 -34.52 -9.42 -2.18
C TRP A 155 -34.56 -9.47 -3.71
N ASP A 156 -33.58 -10.09 -4.34
CA ASP A 156 -33.47 -10.20 -5.79
C ASP A 156 -34.59 -11.04 -6.40
N SER A 157 -35.06 -12.07 -5.67
CA SER A 157 -36.16 -12.93 -6.12
C SER A 157 -37.52 -12.21 -6.21
N ILE A 158 -37.69 -11.13 -5.47
CA ILE A 158 -38.92 -10.33 -5.44
C ILE A 158 -38.76 -8.98 -6.13
N ASN A 159 -37.55 -8.53 -6.38
CA ASN A 159 -37.29 -7.25 -7.03
C ASN A 159 -37.46 -7.37 -8.55
N THR A 160 -38.39 -6.57 -9.08
CA THR A 160 -38.65 -6.50 -10.54
C THR A 160 -37.91 -5.37 -11.26
N LYS A 161 -37.17 -4.54 -10.50
CA LYS A 161 -36.43 -3.40 -11.02
C LYS A 161 -34.97 -3.76 -11.24
N PRO A 162 -34.22 -3.01 -12.08
CA PRO A 162 -32.78 -3.19 -12.20
C PRO A 162 -32.08 -3.11 -10.84
N ARG A 163 -31.11 -3.99 -10.62
CA ARG A 163 -30.29 -3.99 -9.41
C ARG A 163 -29.46 -2.72 -9.35
N THR A 164 -29.36 -2.13 -8.16
CA THR A 164 -28.58 -0.91 -7.94
C THR A 164 -27.12 -1.22 -7.66
N ASP A 165 -26.24 -0.20 -7.75
CA ASP A 165 -24.84 -0.29 -7.32
C ASP A 165 -24.74 -0.75 -5.85
N ALA A 166 -25.64 -0.27 -4.97
CA ALA A 166 -25.68 -0.66 -3.56
C ALA A 166 -25.86 -2.18 -3.35
N TYR A 167 -26.69 -2.82 -4.17
CA TYR A 167 -26.85 -4.30 -4.13
C TYR A 167 -25.55 -5.01 -4.45
N TYR A 168 -24.91 -4.64 -5.55
CA TYR A 168 -23.68 -5.28 -5.99
C TYR A 168 -22.50 -5.03 -5.03
N VAL A 169 -22.40 -3.81 -4.51
CA VAL A 169 -21.35 -3.45 -3.56
C VAL A 169 -21.50 -4.24 -2.26
N LEU A 170 -22.72 -4.28 -1.69
CA LEU A 170 -22.98 -5.03 -0.46
C LEU A 170 -22.71 -6.53 -0.64
N LYS A 171 -23.13 -7.10 -1.76
CA LYS A 171 -22.87 -8.51 -2.10
C LYS A 171 -21.38 -8.79 -2.28
N SER A 172 -20.64 -7.89 -2.92
CA SER A 172 -19.21 -7.97 -3.07
C SER A 172 -18.47 -7.90 -1.72
N GLN A 173 -18.88 -7.00 -0.83
CA GLN A 173 -18.32 -6.89 0.51
C GLN A 173 -18.53 -8.17 1.33
N ALA A 174 -19.72 -8.78 1.27
CA ALA A 174 -20.01 -10.04 1.94
C ALA A 174 -19.11 -11.18 1.41
N TYR A 175 -18.95 -11.30 0.09
CA TYR A 175 -18.05 -12.28 -0.50
C TYR A 175 -16.57 -12.01 -0.16
N TYR A 176 -16.14 -10.76 -0.07
CA TYR A 176 -14.79 -10.42 0.38
C TYR A 176 -14.52 -10.94 1.80
N GLN A 177 -15.47 -10.76 2.71
CA GLN A 177 -15.36 -11.25 4.09
C GLN A 177 -15.37 -12.78 4.19
N LEU A 178 -16.13 -13.44 3.31
CA LEU A 178 -16.14 -14.90 3.16
C LEU A 178 -14.94 -15.44 2.39
N LYS A 179 -14.05 -14.57 1.90
CA LYS A 179 -12.87 -14.92 1.06
C LYS A 179 -13.23 -15.59 -0.27
N ASP A 180 -14.47 -15.45 -0.73
CA ASP A 180 -14.89 -15.84 -2.08
C ASP A 180 -14.64 -14.65 -3.03
N TYR A 181 -13.34 -14.42 -3.31
CA TYR A 181 -12.89 -13.22 -4.01
C TYR A 181 -13.37 -13.18 -5.46
N GLU A 182 -13.50 -14.31 -6.14
CA GLU A 182 -14.02 -14.39 -7.51
C GLU A 182 -15.45 -13.86 -7.60
N LYS A 183 -16.34 -14.31 -6.70
CA LYS A 183 -17.71 -13.80 -6.66
C LYS A 183 -17.74 -12.34 -6.20
N GLY A 184 -16.85 -11.97 -5.28
CA GLY A 184 -16.69 -10.58 -4.87
C GLY A 184 -16.35 -9.68 -6.05
N ILE A 185 -15.35 -10.05 -6.86
CA ILE A 185 -14.93 -9.32 -8.06
C ILE A 185 -16.06 -9.24 -9.09
N ALA A 186 -16.76 -10.34 -9.34
CA ALA A 186 -17.87 -10.35 -10.29
C ALA A 186 -18.94 -9.31 -9.92
N ASN A 187 -19.26 -9.18 -8.63
CA ASN A 187 -20.24 -8.21 -8.16
C ASN A 187 -19.70 -6.78 -8.19
N ILE A 188 -18.49 -6.52 -7.71
CA ILE A 188 -17.97 -5.14 -7.71
C ILE A 188 -17.78 -4.60 -9.14
N ASN A 189 -17.44 -5.47 -10.10
CA ASN A 189 -17.35 -5.12 -11.50
C ASN A 189 -18.70 -4.64 -12.05
N GLN A 190 -19.82 -5.26 -11.65
CA GLN A 190 -21.15 -4.79 -12.05
C GLN A 190 -21.44 -3.37 -11.55
N ALA A 191 -21.11 -3.08 -10.28
CA ALA A 191 -21.28 -1.73 -9.73
C ALA A 191 -20.41 -0.69 -10.46
N ILE A 192 -19.17 -1.04 -10.76
CA ILE A 192 -18.22 -0.17 -11.48
C ILE A 192 -18.70 0.06 -12.91
N THR A 193 -19.11 -1.00 -13.62
CA THR A 193 -19.64 -0.90 -14.99
C THR A 193 -20.89 -0.03 -15.06
N GLN A 194 -21.84 -0.19 -14.12
CA GLN A 194 -23.02 0.66 -14.05
C GLN A 194 -22.67 2.15 -13.85
N ALA A 195 -21.66 2.44 -13.03
CA ALA A 195 -21.20 3.81 -12.87
C ALA A 195 -20.63 4.37 -14.16
N ASP A 196 -19.79 3.59 -14.85
CA ASP A 196 -19.16 3.97 -16.13
C ASP A 196 -20.21 4.21 -17.23
N GLU A 197 -21.18 3.31 -17.37
CA GLU A 197 -22.28 3.43 -18.34
C GLU A 197 -23.14 4.67 -18.09
N GLN A 198 -23.26 5.09 -16.83
CA GLN A 198 -23.97 6.31 -16.44
C GLN A 198 -23.10 7.57 -16.55
N GLY A 199 -21.86 7.47 -17.00
CA GLY A 199 -20.90 8.58 -17.04
C GLY A 199 -20.50 9.09 -15.65
N LYS A 200 -20.67 8.27 -14.60
CA LYS A 200 -20.30 8.58 -13.23
C LYS A 200 -18.94 7.96 -12.88
N LEU A 201 -18.18 8.64 -12.04
CA LEU A 201 -16.96 8.04 -11.50
C LEU A 201 -17.32 6.93 -10.47
N PRO A 202 -16.74 5.74 -10.59
CA PRO A 202 -16.87 4.72 -9.53
C PRO A 202 -16.35 5.29 -8.22
N LYS A 203 -16.96 4.91 -7.11
CA LYS A 203 -16.49 5.35 -5.80
C LYS A 203 -15.11 4.74 -5.50
N GLU A 204 -14.25 5.52 -4.87
CA GLU A 204 -12.88 5.11 -4.57
C GLU A 204 -12.80 3.78 -3.80
N ASN A 205 -13.65 3.61 -2.79
CA ASN A 205 -13.71 2.39 -1.99
C ASN A 205 -14.09 1.14 -2.80
N TRP A 206 -14.77 1.28 -3.95
CA TRP A 206 -15.06 0.16 -4.85
C TRP A 206 -13.80 -0.34 -5.54
N LEU A 207 -12.96 0.59 -6.04
CA LEU A 207 -11.68 0.23 -6.64
C LEU A 207 -10.69 -0.30 -5.59
N VAL A 208 -10.72 0.24 -4.37
CA VAL A 208 -9.93 -0.31 -3.25
C VAL A 208 -10.34 -1.76 -2.96
N LEU A 209 -11.64 -2.05 -2.90
CA LEU A 209 -12.15 -3.41 -2.68
C LEU A 209 -11.77 -4.36 -3.84
N GLN A 210 -11.97 -3.91 -5.09
CA GLN A 210 -11.60 -4.64 -6.29
C GLN A 210 -10.11 -5.01 -6.29
N ARG A 211 -9.25 -4.01 -6.04
CA ARG A 211 -7.80 -4.21 -5.95
C ARG A 211 -7.41 -5.21 -4.86
N ALA A 212 -8.02 -5.10 -3.67
CA ALA A 212 -7.73 -5.99 -2.56
C ALA A 212 -8.06 -7.46 -2.89
N MET A 213 -9.15 -7.70 -3.60
CA MET A 213 -9.53 -9.05 -4.03
C MET A 213 -8.58 -9.60 -5.11
N TYR A 214 -8.20 -8.80 -6.11
CA TYR A 214 -7.21 -9.23 -7.10
C TYR A 214 -5.84 -9.52 -6.46
N TYR A 215 -5.43 -8.71 -5.48
CA TYR A 215 -4.20 -8.96 -4.73
C TYR A 215 -4.28 -10.28 -3.95
N SER A 216 -5.41 -10.55 -3.27
CA SER A 216 -5.65 -11.80 -2.53
C SER A 216 -5.66 -13.04 -3.43
N LEU A 217 -6.06 -12.91 -4.68
CA LEU A 217 -6.01 -13.96 -5.70
C LEU A 217 -4.64 -14.08 -6.38
N ASN A 218 -3.65 -13.32 -5.95
CA ASN A 218 -2.32 -13.28 -6.59
C ASN A 218 -2.39 -12.98 -8.10
N GLN A 219 -3.19 -11.97 -8.46
CA GLN A 219 -3.37 -11.51 -9.84
C GLN A 219 -2.74 -10.12 -10.03
N PRO A 220 -1.40 -10.00 -10.02
CA PRO A 220 -0.71 -8.71 -10.00
C PRO A 220 -0.99 -7.85 -11.23
N ALA A 221 -1.19 -8.44 -12.41
CA ALA A 221 -1.55 -7.69 -13.61
C ALA A 221 -2.89 -6.95 -13.47
N GLN A 222 -3.88 -7.56 -12.83
CA GLN A 222 -5.18 -6.94 -12.55
C GLN A 222 -5.04 -5.83 -11.50
N VAL A 223 -4.19 -6.04 -10.49
CA VAL A 223 -3.86 -5.00 -9.48
C VAL A 223 -3.26 -3.77 -10.16
N VAL A 224 -2.33 -3.96 -11.10
CA VAL A 224 -1.76 -2.86 -11.91
C VAL A 224 -2.86 -2.09 -12.63
N THR A 225 -3.74 -2.77 -13.37
CA THR A 225 -4.84 -2.13 -14.12
C THR A 225 -5.74 -1.29 -13.20
N VAL A 226 -6.09 -1.81 -12.02
CA VAL A 226 -6.91 -1.07 -11.06
C VAL A 226 -6.15 0.14 -10.52
N LEU A 227 -4.86 0.00 -10.17
CA LEU A 227 -4.03 1.09 -9.67
C LEU A 227 -3.82 2.20 -10.71
N GLU A 228 -3.59 1.86 -11.98
CA GLU A 228 -3.51 2.82 -13.08
C GLU A 228 -4.79 3.68 -13.15
N ARG A 229 -5.94 3.02 -13.02
CA ARG A 229 -7.23 3.70 -12.96
C ARG A 229 -7.34 4.60 -11.72
N MET A 230 -6.91 4.11 -10.54
CA MET A 230 -6.94 4.88 -9.30
C MET A 230 -6.03 6.11 -9.35
N VAL A 231 -4.83 5.98 -9.90
CA VAL A 231 -3.91 7.11 -10.13
C VAL A 231 -4.58 8.16 -11.02
N LYS A 232 -5.19 7.73 -12.13
CA LYS A 232 -5.85 8.62 -13.09
C LYS A 232 -7.04 9.36 -12.50
N LEU A 233 -7.86 8.69 -11.68
CA LEU A 233 -9.11 9.26 -11.16
C LEU A 233 -8.93 10.06 -9.89
N TYR A 234 -8.03 9.63 -8.99
CA TYR A 234 -7.93 10.20 -7.64
C TYR A 234 -6.63 10.92 -7.37
N ASN A 235 -5.58 10.68 -8.14
CA ASN A 235 -4.26 11.32 -8.05
C ASN A 235 -3.68 11.41 -6.62
N LYS A 236 -3.87 10.34 -5.81
CA LYS A 236 -3.38 10.31 -4.44
C LYS A 236 -1.97 9.72 -4.36
N PRO A 237 -1.07 10.28 -3.53
CA PRO A 237 0.32 9.83 -3.39
C PRO A 237 0.47 8.32 -3.17
N GLU A 238 -0.38 7.73 -2.33
CA GLU A 238 -0.35 6.30 -2.01
C GLU A 238 -0.56 5.40 -3.24
N TYR A 239 -1.37 5.82 -4.22
CA TYR A 239 -1.63 5.02 -5.43
C TYR A 239 -0.45 5.06 -6.39
N TRP A 240 0.25 6.19 -6.48
CA TRP A 240 1.48 6.30 -7.26
C TRP A 240 2.57 5.38 -6.74
N VAL A 241 2.77 5.35 -5.43
CA VAL A 241 3.77 4.49 -4.78
C VAL A 241 3.41 3.01 -4.95
N GLN A 242 2.14 2.66 -4.73
CA GLN A 242 1.67 1.29 -4.89
C GLN A 242 1.79 0.80 -6.34
N LEU A 243 1.45 1.66 -7.31
CA LEU A 243 1.59 1.34 -8.73
C LEU A 243 3.06 1.13 -9.10
N GLY A 244 3.97 2.00 -8.61
CA GLY A 244 5.41 1.84 -8.79
C GLY A 244 5.94 0.52 -8.21
N GLY A 245 5.43 0.11 -7.04
CA GLY A 245 5.73 -1.19 -6.45
C GLY A 245 5.26 -2.36 -7.31
N MET A 246 4.01 -2.30 -7.78
CA MET A 246 3.40 -3.36 -8.59
C MET A 246 4.04 -3.49 -9.98
N TYR A 247 4.45 -2.38 -10.61
CA TYR A 247 5.24 -2.45 -11.84
C TYR A 247 6.57 -3.17 -11.64
N GLY A 248 7.25 -2.93 -10.50
CA GLY A 248 8.47 -3.65 -10.15
C GLY A 248 8.22 -5.15 -9.92
N GLU A 249 7.13 -5.51 -9.24
CA GLU A 249 6.74 -6.90 -8.99
C GLU A 249 6.41 -7.66 -10.28
N THR A 250 5.82 -6.98 -11.25
CA THR A 250 5.43 -7.54 -12.55
C THR A 250 6.53 -7.42 -13.62
N GLY A 251 7.74 -6.95 -13.26
CA GLY A 251 8.86 -6.82 -14.18
C GLY A 251 8.71 -5.70 -15.21
N GLN A 252 7.86 -4.74 -14.96
CA GLN A 252 7.61 -3.58 -15.82
C GLN A 252 8.53 -2.40 -15.41
N GLU A 253 9.83 -2.59 -15.54
CA GLU A 253 10.87 -1.70 -15.00
C GLU A 253 10.80 -0.27 -15.53
N LYS A 254 10.51 -0.10 -16.82
CA LYS A 254 10.38 1.23 -17.46
C LYS A 254 9.17 1.99 -16.91
N GLN A 255 8.04 1.31 -16.73
CA GLN A 255 6.83 1.90 -16.15
C GLN A 255 7.05 2.21 -14.67
N GLN A 256 7.75 1.34 -13.93
CA GLN A 256 8.16 1.59 -12.55
C GLN A 256 8.96 2.87 -12.44
N LEU A 257 9.99 3.03 -13.27
CA LEU A 257 10.82 4.23 -13.28
C LEU A 257 9.98 5.47 -13.59
N ALA A 258 9.18 5.43 -14.65
CA ALA A 258 8.37 6.56 -15.09
C ALA A 258 7.37 7.02 -14.02
N ILE A 259 6.67 6.08 -13.38
CA ILE A 259 5.66 6.41 -12.37
C ILE A 259 6.29 6.96 -11.09
N LEU A 260 7.41 6.37 -10.62
CA LEU A 260 8.09 6.84 -9.42
C LEU A 260 8.79 8.18 -9.63
N GLU A 261 9.40 8.40 -10.81
CA GLU A 261 9.97 9.70 -11.16
C GLU A 261 8.88 10.79 -11.22
N SER A 262 7.75 10.50 -11.85
CA SER A 262 6.61 11.42 -11.89
C SER A 262 6.05 11.71 -10.51
N ALA A 263 5.95 10.70 -9.65
CA ALA A 263 5.54 10.87 -8.25
C ALA A 263 6.53 11.74 -7.46
N TYR A 264 7.82 11.58 -7.71
CA TYR A 264 8.86 12.41 -7.09
C TYR A 264 8.75 13.88 -7.51
N GLN A 265 8.58 14.13 -8.82
CA GLN A 265 8.41 15.48 -9.37
C GLN A 265 7.16 16.18 -8.83
N GLN A 266 6.10 15.44 -8.52
CA GLN A 266 4.88 15.95 -7.88
C GLN A 266 5.02 16.14 -6.37
N GLY A 267 6.15 15.78 -5.77
CA GLY A 267 6.37 15.86 -4.32
C GLY A 267 5.66 14.79 -3.51
N PHE A 268 5.24 13.69 -4.12
CA PHE A 268 4.50 12.61 -3.46
C PHE A 268 5.42 11.64 -2.70
N LEU A 269 6.71 11.59 -3.05
CA LEU A 269 7.67 10.71 -2.39
C LEU A 269 8.34 11.45 -1.22
N THR A 270 7.68 11.48 -0.07
CA THR A 270 8.14 12.24 1.10
C THR A 270 8.81 11.38 2.17
N SER A 271 8.67 10.06 2.09
CA SER A 271 9.25 9.17 3.09
C SER A 271 10.64 8.66 2.71
N LYS A 272 11.46 8.37 3.72
CA LYS A 272 12.76 7.71 3.57
C LYS A 272 12.68 6.44 2.71
N ALA A 273 11.63 5.63 2.90
CA ALA A 273 11.45 4.40 2.16
C ALA A 273 11.23 4.65 0.66
N HIS A 274 10.39 5.63 0.33
CA HIS A 274 10.08 5.98 -1.05
C HIS A 274 11.29 6.57 -1.79
N LEU A 275 12.05 7.46 -1.13
CA LEU A 275 13.24 8.08 -1.74
C LEU A 275 14.36 7.05 -1.96
N ARG A 276 14.54 6.11 -1.02
CA ARG A 276 15.46 4.99 -1.22
C ARG A 276 15.02 4.07 -2.35
N GLN A 277 13.74 3.75 -2.44
CA GLN A 277 13.19 2.94 -3.53
C GLN A 277 13.46 3.61 -4.89
N LEU A 278 13.15 4.90 -5.03
CA LEU A 278 13.41 5.65 -6.26
C LEU A 278 14.91 5.63 -6.61
N SER A 279 15.79 5.88 -5.63
CA SER A 279 17.24 5.86 -5.85
C SER A 279 17.75 4.48 -6.31
N GLN A 280 17.21 3.39 -5.76
CA GLN A 280 17.53 2.04 -6.20
C GLN A 280 17.02 1.77 -7.63
N VAL A 281 15.81 2.23 -7.96
CA VAL A 281 15.25 2.13 -9.32
C VAL A 281 16.08 2.92 -10.32
N TYR A 282 16.56 4.11 -9.95
CA TYR A 282 17.50 4.87 -10.79
C TYR A 282 18.81 4.11 -11.04
N LEU A 283 19.44 3.54 -10.00
CA LEU A 283 20.66 2.75 -10.14
C LEU A 283 20.45 1.54 -11.06
N PHE A 284 19.36 0.82 -10.84
CA PHE A 284 19.04 -0.36 -11.65
C PHE A 284 18.86 0.00 -13.14
N ASN A 285 18.32 1.17 -13.43
CA ASN A 285 18.14 1.68 -14.80
C ASN A 285 19.37 2.45 -15.34
N GLY A 286 20.52 2.39 -14.68
CA GLY A 286 21.76 3.03 -15.13
C GLY A 286 21.79 4.55 -14.94
N LEU A 287 20.88 5.11 -14.17
CA LEU A 287 20.78 6.55 -13.87
C LEU A 287 21.45 6.89 -12.53
N ALA A 288 22.72 6.47 -12.40
CA ALA A 288 23.45 6.52 -11.15
C ALA A 288 23.59 7.94 -10.56
N TYR A 289 23.77 8.95 -11.41
CA TYR A 289 23.81 10.36 -10.94
C TYR A 289 22.49 10.79 -10.29
N LYS A 290 21.34 10.45 -10.92
CA LYS A 290 20.02 10.76 -10.33
C LYS A 290 19.80 10.02 -9.01
N ALA A 291 20.29 8.79 -8.88
CA ALA A 291 20.21 8.03 -7.64
C ALA A 291 20.97 8.73 -6.49
N ALA A 292 22.18 9.21 -6.78
CA ALA A 292 22.99 9.96 -5.83
C ALA A 292 22.33 11.29 -5.45
N ASP A 293 21.87 12.07 -6.42
CA ASP A 293 21.23 13.39 -6.23
C ASP A 293 19.98 13.29 -5.34
N VAL A 294 19.11 12.29 -5.57
CA VAL A 294 17.92 12.08 -4.73
C VAL A 294 18.32 11.77 -3.29
N MET A 295 19.32 10.92 -3.07
CA MET A 295 19.75 10.55 -1.73
C MET A 295 20.44 11.71 -1.01
N ASP A 296 21.25 12.50 -1.71
CA ASP A 296 21.91 13.67 -1.16
C ASP A 296 20.90 14.74 -0.73
N LYS A 297 19.93 15.05 -1.60
CA LYS A 297 18.81 15.94 -1.29
C LYS A 297 17.99 15.44 -0.10
N ALA A 298 17.75 14.13 -0.02
CA ALA A 298 17.00 13.54 1.07
C ALA A 298 17.74 13.63 2.42
N ILE A 299 19.07 13.49 2.43
CA ILE A 299 19.89 13.68 3.63
C ILE A 299 19.90 15.17 4.01
N THR A 300 20.11 16.05 3.05
CA THR A 300 20.12 17.50 3.28
C THR A 300 18.79 18.02 3.84
N ALA A 301 17.68 17.46 3.37
CA ALA A 301 16.34 17.75 3.88
C ALA A 301 16.01 17.06 5.23
N GLY A 302 16.90 16.26 5.78
CA GLY A 302 16.69 15.54 7.04
C GLY A 302 15.68 14.37 6.95
N VAL A 303 15.26 13.98 5.75
CA VAL A 303 14.33 12.86 5.54
C VAL A 303 15.06 11.51 5.67
N VAL A 304 16.31 11.47 5.24
CA VAL A 304 17.18 10.29 5.34
C VAL A 304 18.32 10.63 6.29
N GLU A 305 18.62 9.73 7.23
CA GLU A 305 19.71 9.94 8.18
C GLU A 305 21.08 10.00 7.50
N PRO A 306 21.97 10.91 7.95
CA PRO A 306 23.33 11.08 7.44
C PRO A 306 24.26 9.96 7.99
N SER A 307 24.01 8.70 7.63
CA SER A 307 24.78 7.53 8.09
C SER A 307 25.88 7.17 7.12
N ALA A 308 26.93 6.50 7.61
CA ALA A 308 28.03 5.98 6.80
C ALA A 308 27.53 5.14 5.60
N LYS A 309 26.50 4.33 5.80
CA LYS A 309 25.86 3.52 4.76
C LYS A 309 25.23 4.38 3.66
N ASN A 310 24.56 5.46 4.02
CA ASN A 310 23.88 6.34 3.06
C ASN A 310 24.87 7.21 2.31
N TYR A 311 25.92 7.72 2.97
CA TYR A 311 27.00 8.41 2.30
C TYR A 311 27.77 7.49 1.34
N ALA A 312 28.07 6.25 1.75
CA ALA A 312 28.72 5.29 0.88
C ALA A 312 27.84 4.95 -0.35
N PHE A 313 26.50 4.88 -0.18
CA PHE A 313 25.60 4.69 -1.31
C PHE A 313 25.73 5.82 -2.34
N ILE A 314 25.76 7.09 -1.87
CA ILE A 314 25.92 8.25 -2.76
C ILE A 314 27.28 8.18 -3.47
N ALA A 315 28.35 7.90 -2.73
CA ALA A 315 29.70 7.80 -3.28
C ALA A 315 29.81 6.71 -4.36
N GLU A 316 29.30 5.53 -4.10
CA GLU A 316 29.29 4.42 -5.09
C GLU A 316 28.44 4.78 -6.33
N ALA A 317 27.31 5.46 -6.14
CA ALA A 317 26.49 5.93 -7.25
C ALA A 317 27.21 7.01 -8.09
N MET A 318 27.98 7.90 -7.46
CA MET A 318 28.81 8.88 -8.16
C MET A 318 29.91 8.21 -8.99
N ILE A 319 30.58 7.17 -8.46
CA ILE A 319 31.57 6.39 -9.22
C ILE A 319 30.91 5.72 -10.44
N GLN A 320 29.73 5.10 -10.25
CA GLN A 320 28.99 4.51 -11.38
C GLN A 320 28.60 5.54 -12.44
N ALA A 321 28.38 6.79 -12.01
CA ALA A 321 28.10 7.92 -12.90
C ALA A 321 29.35 8.51 -13.56
N ARG A 322 30.56 7.99 -13.29
CA ARG A 322 31.88 8.53 -13.72
C ARG A 322 32.19 9.90 -13.13
N GLU A 323 31.63 10.17 -11.97
CA GLU A 323 31.86 11.41 -11.21
C GLU A 323 32.76 11.14 -10.00
N ASP A 324 33.95 10.56 -10.26
CA ASP A 324 34.86 10.05 -9.23
C ASP A 324 35.24 11.13 -8.21
N GLU A 325 35.55 12.37 -8.64
CA GLU A 325 35.86 13.48 -7.72
C GLU A 325 34.70 13.79 -6.77
N LYS A 326 33.45 13.74 -7.27
CA LYS A 326 32.27 14.00 -6.45
C LYS A 326 31.99 12.91 -5.42
N SER A 327 32.55 11.71 -5.59
CA SER A 327 32.42 10.60 -4.63
C SER A 327 33.24 10.81 -3.35
N LEU A 328 34.38 11.50 -3.45
CA LEU A 328 35.37 11.65 -2.39
C LEU A 328 34.80 12.21 -1.08
N PRO A 329 34.07 13.36 -1.06
CA PRO A 329 33.54 13.90 0.19
C PRO A 329 32.54 12.99 0.88
N TYR A 330 31.83 12.14 0.13
CA TYR A 330 30.88 11.22 0.72
C TYR A 330 31.56 9.98 1.34
N PHE A 331 32.63 9.45 0.70
CA PHE A 331 33.44 8.42 1.35
C PHE A 331 34.16 8.95 2.58
N ALA A 332 34.66 10.19 2.57
CA ALA A 332 35.26 10.80 3.74
C ALA A 332 34.27 10.88 4.92
N LYS A 333 33.04 11.41 4.67
CA LYS A 333 31.98 11.43 5.67
C LYS A 333 31.58 10.03 6.17
N ALA A 334 31.65 9.02 5.31
CA ALA A 334 31.38 7.64 5.70
C ALA A 334 32.51 7.07 6.58
N ALA A 335 33.77 7.38 6.25
CA ALA A 335 34.97 6.94 6.96
C ALA A 335 35.04 7.51 8.38
N GLU A 336 34.60 8.74 8.60
CA GLU A 336 34.55 9.39 9.92
C GLU A 336 33.58 8.67 10.90
N GLN A 337 32.59 7.98 10.40
CA GLN A 337 31.53 7.38 11.22
C GLN A 337 31.77 5.94 11.63
N VAL A 338 32.83 5.29 11.15
CA VAL A 338 33.11 3.88 11.40
C VAL A 338 34.54 3.66 11.89
N ALA A 339 34.71 2.59 12.67
CA ALA A 339 36.01 2.24 13.23
C ALA A 339 36.87 1.33 12.33
N HIS A 340 36.35 0.90 11.17
CA HIS A 340 37.04 0.03 10.23
C HIS A 340 37.45 0.79 8.97
N GLY A 341 38.57 0.40 8.34
CA GLY A 341 39.20 1.11 7.21
C GLY A 341 38.57 0.92 5.84
N LYS A 342 37.36 0.38 5.75
CA LYS A 342 36.68 0.07 4.47
C LYS A 342 36.50 1.29 3.55
N TYR A 343 36.12 2.43 4.12
CA TYR A 343 35.86 3.61 3.30
C TYR A 343 37.12 4.39 2.96
N GLU A 344 38.15 4.34 3.80
CA GLU A 344 39.50 4.80 3.48
C GLU A 344 40.13 3.94 2.35
N GLN A 345 39.88 2.63 2.34
CA GLN A 345 40.24 1.80 1.19
C GLN A 345 39.58 2.30 -0.10
N ARG A 346 38.26 2.62 -0.06
CA ARG A 346 37.56 3.16 -1.23
C ARG A 346 38.12 4.52 -1.66
N LEU A 347 38.47 5.37 -0.70
CA LEU A 347 39.13 6.66 -1.00
C LEU A 347 40.48 6.42 -1.70
N ALA A 348 41.30 5.50 -1.23
CA ALA A 348 42.57 5.18 -1.85
C ALA A 348 42.41 4.71 -3.31
N GLU A 349 41.42 3.84 -3.57
CA GLU A 349 41.09 3.36 -4.91
C GLU A 349 40.64 4.50 -5.85
N VAL A 350 39.80 5.42 -5.36
CA VAL A 350 39.31 6.58 -6.13
C VAL A 350 40.46 7.55 -6.39
N TYR A 351 41.29 7.83 -5.39
CA TYR A 351 42.45 8.72 -5.56
C TYR A 351 43.43 8.20 -6.59
N ILE A 352 43.68 6.85 -6.64
CA ILE A 352 44.50 6.25 -7.69
C ILE A 352 43.91 6.49 -9.07
N ASN A 353 42.59 6.30 -9.25
CA ASN A 353 41.93 6.54 -10.52
C ASN A 353 42.00 8.01 -10.97
N LEU A 354 42.07 8.93 -10.01
CA LEU A 354 42.23 10.37 -10.24
C LEU A 354 43.69 10.82 -10.32
N GLU A 355 44.66 9.88 -10.30
CA GLU A 355 46.11 10.15 -10.31
C GLU A 355 46.60 11.03 -9.14
N LYS A 356 45.83 11.07 -8.02
CA LYS A 356 46.12 11.79 -6.77
C LYS A 356 46.90 10.83 -5.84
N TYR A 357 48.18 10.60 -6.16
CA TYR A 357 48.93 9.49 -5.55
C TYR A 357 49.35 9.73 -4.10
N GLU A 358 49.60 10.97 -3.68
CA GLU A 358 49.87 11.33 -2.28
C GLU A 358 48.63 11.01 -1.42
N GLU A 359 47.48 11.50 -1.82
CA GLU A 359 46.20 11.28 -1.09
C GLU A 359 45.84 9.78 -1.11
N ALA A 360 46.12 9.07 -2.20
CA ALA A 360 45.92 7.63 -2.29
C ALA A 360 46.77 6.86 -1.28
N ALA A 361 48.06 7.23 -1.14
CA ALA A 361 48.94 6.61 -0.17
C ALA A 361 48.53 6.91 1.27
N ASP A 362 48.07 8.13 1.56
CA ASP A 362 47.58 8.51 2.88
C ASP A 362 46.31 7.78 3.24
N ALA A 363 45.34 7.71 2.32
CA ALA A 363 44.10 6.97 2.53
C ALA A 363 44.35 5.45 2.72
N ALA A 364 45.29 4.87 1.95
CA ALA A 364 45.64 3.47 2.11
C ALA A 364 46.29 3.19 3.48
N ARG A 365 47.18 4.07 3.96
CA ARG A 365 47.76 3.97 5.32
C ARG A 365 46.67 4.06 6.39
N ALA A 366 45.78 5.05 6.29
CA ALA A 366 44.68 5.21 7.22
C ALA A 366 43.73 4.00 7.24
N ALA A 367 43.49 3.35 6.09
CA ALA A 367 42.74 2.12 6.01
C ALA A 367 43.40 0.97 6.77
N LEU A 368 44.71 0.81 6.62
CA LEU A 368 45.50 -0.22 7.31
C LEU A 368 45.52 0.04 8.82
N ASP A 369 45.74 1.28 9.25
CA ASP A 369 45.78 1.67 10.65
C ASP A 369 44.45 1.43 11.37
N LYS A 370 43.31 1.69 10.71
CA LYS A 370 41.97 1.36 11.22
C LYS A 370 41.68 -0.15 11.23
N GLY A 371 42.25 -0.88 10.30
CA GLY A 371 42.02 -2.32 10.17
C GLY A 371 40.59 -2.71 9.87
N GLY A 372 40.20 -3.95 10.21
CA GLY A 372 38.83 -4.44 9.98
C GLY A 372 38.49 -4.58 8.49
N LEU A 373 39.47 -4.79 7.64
CA LEU A 373 39.35 -4.89 6.19
C LEU A 373 39.01 -6.32 5.77
N GLU A 374 38.06 -6.48 4.86
CA GLU A 374 37.76 -7.81 4.29
C GLU A 374 38.89 -8.34 3.41
N PHE A 375 39.57 -7.44 2.68
CA PHE A 375 40.68 -7.75 1.79
C PHE A 375 41.82 -6.75 1.99
N GLU A 376 42.58 -6.91 3.07
CA GLU A 376 43.70 -6.04 3.41
C GLU A 376 44.77 -6.00 2.29
N SER A 377 44.93 -7.11 1.58
CA SER A 377 45.82 -7.20 0.44
C SER A 377 45.54 -6.17 -0.67
N ASN A 378 44.27 -5.81 -0.89
CA ASN A 378 43.94 -4.81 -1.91
C ASN A 378 44.43 -3.43 -1.51
N VAL A 379 44.43 -3.12 -0.20
CA VAL A 379 44.94 -1.85 0.32
C VAL A 379 46.48 -1.78 0.16
N TYR A 380 47.19 -2.87 0.44
CA TYR A 380 48.61 -2.93 0.17
C TYR A 380 48.95 -2.80 -1.31
N VAL A 381 48.17 -3.38 -2.21
CA VAL A 381 48.29 -3.18 -3.66
C VAL A 381 48.09 -1.72 -4.03
N ALA A 382 47.04 -1.07 -3.51
CA ALA A 382 46.76 0.34 -3.74
C ALA A 382 47.89 1.24 -3.23
N LEU A 383 48.40 0.96 -2.02
CA LEU A 383 49.55 1.66 -1.46
C LEU A 383 50.82 1.48 -2.32
N GLY A 384 51.09 0.24 -2.78
CA GLY A 384 52.21 -0.06 -3.67
C GLY A 384 52.13 0.69 -4.99
N MET A 385 50.94 0.77 -5.60
CA MET A 385 50.71 1.51 -6.83
C MET A 385 50.91 3.03 -6.62
N ALA A 386 50.34 3.60 -5.55
CA ALA A 386 50.49 5.01 -5.21
C ALA A 386 51.98 5.37 -5.02
N GLN A 387 52.75 4.57 -4.22
CA GLN A 387 54.15 4.79 -3.97
C GLN A 387 55.02 4.63 -5.24
N TYR A 388 54.65 3.72 -6.14
CA TYR A 388 55.31 3.58 -7.44
C TYR A 388 55.17 4.86 -8.29
N ASN A 389 53.96 5.39 -8.40
CA ASN A 389 53.72 6.60 -9.20
C ASN A 389 54.40 7.85 -8.58
N LEU A 390 54.58 7.87 -7.28
CA LEU A 390 55.39 8.87 -6.56
C LEU A 390 56.89 8.67 -6.69
N GLN A 391 57.35 7.64 -7.43
CA GLN A 391 58.74 7.25 -7.57
C GLN A 391 59.41 6.78 -6.26
N ASN A 392 58.63 6.49 -5.22
CA ASN A 392 59.08 5.95 -3.95
C ASN A 392 59.25 4.43 -4.06
N PHE A 393 60.17 3.97 -4.92
CA PHE A 393 60.28 2.58 -5.30
C PHE A 393 60.49 1.61 -4.13
N ASP A 394 61.23 2.00 -3.10
CA ASP A 394 61.45 1.14 -1.94
C ASP A 394 60.17 0.96 -1.11
N ALA A 395 59.42 2.03 -0.87
CA ALA A 395 58.13 1.97 -0.20
C ALA A 395 57.09 1.16 -1.01
N SER A 396 57.13 1.30 -2.33
CA SER A 396 56.27 0.52 -3.25
C SER A 396 56.55 -0.98 -3.13
N ILE A 397 57.85 -1.37 -3.18
CA ILE A 397 58.23 -2.78 -3.05
C ILE A 397 57.79 -3.35 -1.70
N LEU A 398 58.02 -2.64 -0.59
CA LEU A 398 57.57 -3.05 0.73
C LEU A 398 56.04 -3.27 0.81
N ALA A 399 55.28 -2.38 0.21
CA ALA A 399 53.81 -2.51 0.18
C ALA A 399 53.38 -3.76 -0.62
N PHE A 400 53.97 -3.99 -1.78
CA PHE A 400 53.69 -5.21 -2.56
C PHE A 400 54.17 -6.49 -1.88
N GLU A 401 55.26 -6.49 -1.13
CA GLU A 401 55.72 -7.62 -0.32
C GLU A 401 54.73 -7.97 0.80
N GLN A 402 53.99 -6.98 1.35
CA GLN A 402 52.88 -7.26 2.27
C GLN A 402 51.68 -7.87 1.50
N ALA A 403 51.34 -7.34 0.32
CA ALA A 403 50.27 -7.89 -0.50
C ALA A 403 50.56 -9.34 -0.95
N GLU A 404 51.84 -9.69 -1.21
CA GLU A 404 52.28 -11.02 -1.61
C GLU A 404 52.00 -12.11 -0.56
N LYS A 405 51.96 -11.76 0.72
CA LYS A 405 51.64 -12.68 1.81
C LYS A 405 50.22 -13.23 1.75
N HIS A 406 49.35 -12.57 1.01
CA HIS A 406 47.96 -12.97 0.85
C HIS A 406 47.74 -13.73 -0.46
N LYS A 407 47.25 -14.97 -0.36
CA LYS A 407 47.05 -15.88 -1.49
C LYS A 407 46.33 -15.27 -2.71
N LYS A 408 45.34 -14.37 -2.47
CA LYS A 408 44.57 -13.75 -3.55
C LYS A 408 45.35 -12.75 -4.39
N SER A 409 46.28 -12.03 -3.79
CA SER A 409 47.12 -11.00 -4.42
C SER A 409 48.56 -11.43 -4.73
N GLN A 410 48.98 -12.59 -4.28
CA GLN A 410 50.33 -13.07 -4.37
C GLN A 410 50.92 -12.91 -5.78
N ARG A 411 50.30 -13.51 -6.78
CA ARG A 411 50.78 -13.47 -8.17
C ARG A 411 50.86 -12.03 -8.73
N LEU A 412 49.88 -11.20 -8.40
CA LEU A 412 49.86 -9.81 -8.81
C LEU A 412 51.01 -9.02 -8.16
N ALA A 413 51.19 -9.21 -6.86
CA ALA A 413 52.23 -8.55 -6.08
C ALA A 413 53.65 -8.96 -6.56
N GLU A 414 53.90 -10.25 -6.80
CA GLU A 414 55.15 -10.73 -7.39
C GLU A 414 55.46 -10.06 -8.74
N GLN A 415 54.45 -9.89 -9.59
CA GLN A 415 54.63 -9.21 -10.88
C GLN A 415 55.01 -7.75 -10.67
N TRP A 416 54.29 -7.04 -9.78
CA TRP A 416 54.60 -5.65 -9.46
C TRP A 416 55.99 -5.48 -8.82
N ILE A 417 56.40 -6.34 -7.89
CA ILE A 417 57.71 -6.29 -7.28
C ILE A 417 58.83 -6.39 -8.34
N LYS A 418 58.69 -7.32 -9.28
CA LYS A 418 59.65 -7.48 -10.38
C LYS A 418 59.69 -6.24 -11.28
N TYR A 419 58.52 -5.70 -11.59
CA TYR A 419 58.41 -4.50 -12.41
C TYR A 419 59.04 -3.30 -11.72
N VAL A 420 58.66 -3.01 -10.48
CA VAL A 420 59.16 -1.85 -9.72
C VAL A 420 60.68 -1.94 -9.48
N LYS A 421 61.20 -3.14 -9.19
CA LYS A 421 62.68 -3.34 -9.07
C LYS A 421 63.40 -2.98 -10.36
N ARG A 422 62.88 -3.35 -11.50
CA ARG A 422 63.45 -2.96 -12.82
C ARG A 422 63.40 -1.45 -13.06
N GLU A 423 62.28 -0.82 -12.81
CA GLU A 423 62.10 0.62 -12.99
C GLU A 423 63.00 1.43 -12.03
N LYS A 424 63.20 0.94 -10.78
CA LYS A 424 64.14 1.52 -9.83
C LYS A 424 65.56 1.54 -10.37
N ILE A 425 66.05 0.42 -10.92
CA ILE A 425 67.41 0.32 -11.51
C ILE A 425 67.50 1.27 -12.72
N HIS A 426 66.49 1.28 -13.59
CA HIS A 426 66.46 2.18 -14.75
C HIS A 426 66.53 3.64 -14.35
N ALA A 427 65.74 4.05 -13.37
CA ALA A 427 65.75 5.43 -12.86
C ALA A 427 67.11 5.82 -12.24
N GLN A 428 67.74 4.90 -11.52
CA GLN A 428 69.11 5.10 -10.95
C GLN A 428 70.16 5.26 -12.04
N THR A 429 70.11 4.40 -13.08
CA THR A 429 71.06 4.46 -14.22
C THR A 429 70.93 5.77 -14.98
N LEU A 430 69.69 6.22 -15.26
CA LEU A 430 69.46 7.52 -15.91
C LEU A 430 70.00 8.69 -15.06
N ARG A 431 69.79 8.64 -13.75
CA ARG A 431 70.25 9.71 -12.84
C ARG A 431 71.79 9.77 -12.82
N THR A 432 72.47 8.60 -12.87
CA THR A 432 73.95 8.52 -12.91
C THR A 432 74.51 8.96 -14.27
N ALA A 433 73.75 8.75 -15.37
CA ALA A 433 74.16 9.17 -16.71
C ALA A 433 73.95 10.69 -17.00
N LEU A 434 73.16 11.37 -16.19
CA LEU A 434 72.88 12.79 -16.29
C LEU A 434 73.74 13.67 -15.36
N LEU A 435 74.51 13.06 -14.45
CA LEU A 435 75.49 13.65 -13.58
C LEU A 435 76.93 13.55 -14.18
#